data_6840948f8a4a982ccc5ef409264e11d0
#
_entry.id   6840948f8a4a982ccc5ef409264e11d0
#
_cell.length_a   1.000
_cell.length_b   1.000
_cell.length_c   1.000
_cell.angle_alpha   90.00
_cell.angle_beta   90.00
_cell.angle_gamma   90.00
#
_symmetry.space_group_name_H-M   'P 1'
#
loop_
_entity.id
_entity.type
_entity.pdbx_description
1 polymer ?
#
loop_
_entity_poly.entity_id
_entity_poly.type
_entity_poly.pdbx_seq_one_letter_code
_entity_poly.pdbx_strand_id
1 'polypeptide(L)'
;MLIKHDFEVDHPIEKVWEFCSDIPNVASCLPGATLTDEVGHDQYEGNVAIRLGPVQMQFAGRAAVKERDEAGKTIVLDAAGADEKGRGQAALGLKARLVPTANGTRVEVEQDLQLSGAAAQYGRGMISDVSAVMLRDFATNMQARIDAFDRGVSPDQMEAPKSAGGFSIGLAAAWMALKRVARRFFGPYDPARV
;
A
#
# COMPACT_ATOMS: atom_id res chain seq x y z
N MET A 1 0.36 -14.77 -3.34
CA MET A 1 -0.11 -14.71 -1.92
C MET A 1 -1.17 -13.64 -1.83
N LEU A 2 -2.43 -14.05 -1.56
CA LEU A 2 -3.54 -13.10 -1.43
C LEU A 2 -3.52 -12.43 -0.05
N ILE A 3 -3.59 -11.10 -0.06
CA ILE A 3 -3.67 -10.24 1.13
C ILE A 3 -4.86 -9.31 0.92
N LYS A 4 -5.70 -9.16 1.93
CA LYS A 4 -6.86 -8.25 1.90
C LYS A 4 -6.78 -7.29 3.07
N HIS A 5 -6.99 -6.03 2.76
CA HIS A 5 -7.06 -4.94 3.71
C HIS A 5 -8.16 -3.98 3.30
N ASP A 6 -8.58 -3.13 4.22
CA ASP A 6 -9.42 -1.99 3.96
C ASP A 6 -8.99 -0.79 4.81
N PHE A 7 -9.37 0.40 4.37
CA PHE A 7 -9.20 1.65 5.11
C PHE A 7 -10.35 2.60 4.77
N GLU A 8 -10.55 3.60 5.60
CA GLU A 8 -11.56 4.63 5.39
C GLU A 8 -10.92 5.99 5.11
N VAL A 9 -11.60 6.77 4.30
CA VAL A 9 -11.26 8.16 3.92
C VAL A 9 -12.48 9.01 4.18
N ASP A 10 -12.32 10.10 4.94
CA ASP A 10 -13.43 10.97 5.37
C ASP A 10 -13.85 11.95 4.26
N HIS A 11 -14.04 11.40 3.04
CA HIS A 11 -14.49 12.15 1.87
C HIS A 11 -15.54 11.36 1.07
N PRO A 12 -16.44 12.05 0.35
CA PRO A 12 -17.43 11.42 -0.53
C PRO A 12 -16.76 10.55 -1.60
N ILE A 13 -17.42 9.45 -1.98
CA ILE A 13 -16.90 8.46 -2.91
C ILE A 13 -16.48 9.05 -4.26
N GLU A 14 -17.17 10.06 -4.78
CA GLU A 14 -16.85 10.69 -6.06
C GLU A 14 -15.49 11.38 -5.99
N LYS A 15 -15.19 12.04 -4.88
CA LYS A 15 -13.93 12.71 -4.67
C LYS A 15 -12.77 11.73 -4.51
N VAL A 16 -12.99 10.67 -3.73
CA VAL A 16 -11.98 9.60 -3.56
C VAL A 16 -11.75 8.88 -4.88
N TRP A 17 -12.79 8.69 -5.69
CA TRP A 17 -12.68 8.11 -7.03
C TRP A 17 -11.87 8.99 -7.97
N GLU A 18 -12.15 10.28 -8.04
CA GLU A 18 -11.37 11.25 -8.82
C GLU A 18 -9.90 11.20 -8.44
N PHE A 19 -9.59 11.23 -7.14
CA PHE A 19 -8.23 11.12 -6.64
C PHE A 19 -7.56 9.80 -7.03
N CYS A 20 -8.25 8.66 -6.86
CA CYS A 20 -7.74 7.33 -7.19
C CYS A 20 -7.55 7.11 -8.70
N SER A 21 -8.23 7.89 -9.53
CA SER A 21 -8.10 7.84 -10.99
C SER A 21 -6.82 8.52 -11.49
N ASP A 22 -6.20 9.37 -10.68
CA ASP A 22 -4.92 10.02 -10.96
C ASP A 22 -3.76 9.22 -10.33
N ILE A 23 -3.13 8.36 -11.11
CA ILE A 23 -2.07 7.45 -10.65
C ILE A 23 -0.84 8.18 -10.09
N PRO A 24 -0.33 9.28 -10.68
CA PRO A 24 0.70 10.10 -10.06
C PRO A 24 0.37 10.56 -8.64
N ASN A 25 -0.84 11.05 -8.40
CA ASN A 25 -1.30 11.42 -7.06
C ASN A 25 -1.36 10.22 -6.12
N VAL A 26 -1.89 9.09 -6.58
CA VAL A 26 -1.94 7.83 -5.82
C VAL A 26 -0.54 7.36 -5.45
N ALA A 27 0.39 7.32 -6.41
CA ALA A 27 1.77 6.90 -6.18
C ALA A 27 2.47 7.78 -5.15
N SER A 28 2.19 9.09 -5.18
CA SER A 28 2.76 10.05 -4.24
C SER A 28 2.29 9.84 -2.78
N CYS A 29 1.20 9.10 -2.56
CA CYS A 29 0.73 8.72 -1.22
C CYS A 29 1.44 7.47 -0.68
N LEU A 30 2.04 6.65 -1.56
CA LEU A 30 2.67 5.41 -1.15
C LEU A 30 4.06 5.67 -0.56
N PRO A 31 4.29 5.33 0.73
CA PRO A 31 5.59 5.57 1.36
C PRO A 31 6.74 4.86 0.63
N GLY A 32 7.77 5.62 0.28
CA GLY A 32 8.95 5.10 -0.40
C GLY A 32 8.78 4.85 -1.90
N ALA A 33 7.62 5.19 -2.48
CA ALA A 33 7.42 5.14 -3.92
C ALA A 33 7.85 6.45 -4.59
N THR A 34 8.39 6.31 -5.79
CA THR A 34 8.73 7.45 -6.67
C THR A 34 8.42 7.02 -8.09
N LEU A 35 7.55 7.75 -8.78
CA LEU A 35 7.37 7.60 -10.22
C LEU A 35 8.54 8.29 -10.93
N THR A 36 9.08 7.62 -11.93
CA THR A 36 10.20 8.13 -12.74
C THR A 36 9.77 8.53 -14.14
N ASP A 37 8.79 7.83 -14.72
CA ASP A 37 8.31 8.10 -16.07
C ASP A 37 6.89 7.56 -16.28
N GLU A 38 6.17 8.16 -17.24
CA GLU A 38 4.94 7.64 -17.82
C GLU A 38 5.26 7.15 -19.24
N VAL A 39 5.35 5.82 -19.40
CA VAL A 39 5.85 5.18 -20.62
C VAL A 39 4.76 4.83 -21.62
N GLY A 40 3.51 5.10 -21.30
CA GLY A 40 2.35 4.85 -22.16
C GLY A 40 1.04 5.13 -21.45
N HIS A 41 -0.08 4.99 -22.17
CA HIS A 41 -1.39 5.16 -21.55
C HIS A 41 -1.55 4.21 -20.38
N ASP A 42 -1.73 4.77 -19.17
CA ASP A 42 -1.88 4.02 -17.92
C ASP A 42 -0.69 3.10 -17.58
N GLN A 43 0.51 3.40 -18.06
CA GLN A 43 1.74 2.65 -17.80
C GLN A 43 2.81 3.56 -17.23
N TYR A 44 3.35 3.18 -16.09
CA TYR A 44 4.27 4.00 -15.30
C TYR A 44 5.51 3.20 -14.93
N GLU A 45 6.65 3.85 -14.94
CA GLU A 45 7.89 3.36 -14.35
C GLU A 45 8.14 4.03 -13.01
N GLY A 46 8.79 3.31 -12.11
CA GLY A 46 9.10 3.88 -10.80
C GLY A 46 9.87 2.94 -9.90
N ASN A 47 10.17 3.46 -8.74
CA ASN A 47 10.89 2.76 -7.68
C ASN A 47 10.05 2.70 -6.42
N VAL A 48 10.17 1.61 -5.67
CA VAL A 48 9.56 1.46 -4.34
C VAL A 48 10.60 0.95 -3.35
N ALA A 49 10.84 1.72 -2.30
CA ALA A 49 11.70 1.32 -1.20
C ALA A 49 10.87 0.67 -0.09
N ILE A 50 11.13 -0.58 0.22
CA ILE A 50 10.43 -1.36 1.25
C ILE A 50 11.43 -1.82 2.30
N ARG A 51 11.06 -1.70 3.58
CA ARG A 51 11.84 -2.20 4.68
C ARG A 51 11.19 -3.43 5.31
N LEU A 52 11.92 -4.54 5.26
CA LEU A 52 11.54 -5.83 5.86
C LEU A 52 12.44 -6.08 7.07
N GLY A 53 12.03 -5.63 8.25
CA GLY A 53 12.86 -5.65 9.45
C GLY A 53 14.14 -4.83 9.26
N PRO A 54 15.35 -5.43 9.46
CA PRO A 54 16.60 -4.74 9.27
C PRO A 54 17.02 -4.57 7.79
N VAL A 55 16.34 -5.24 6.86
CA VAL A 55 16.68 -5.24 5.45
C VAL A 55 15.84 -4.22 4.69
N GLN A 56 16.53 -3.32 3.98
CA GLN A 56 15.90 -2.42 3.03
C GLN A 56 16.08 -2.98 1.62
N MET A 57 14.98 -3.11 0.89
CA MET A 57 14.94 -3.48 -0.52
C MET A 57 14.42 -2.30 -1.34
N GLN A 58 14.95 -2.15 -2.53
CA GLN A 58 14.53 -1.11 -3.47
C GLN A 58 14.22 -1.79 -4.79
N PHE A 59 12.94 -1.77 -5.14
CA PHE A 59 12.44 -2.37 -6.36
C PHE A 59 12.28 -1.28 -7.42
N ALA A 60 12.92 -1.49 -8.57
CA ALA A 60 12.68 -0.73 -9.79
C ALA A 60 11.76 -1.56 -10.69
N GLY A 61 10.74 -0.92 -11.28
CA GLY A 61 9.78 -1.67 -12.07
C GLY A 61 8.73 -0.81 -12.76
N ARG A 62 7.67 -1.50 -13.16
CA ARG A 62 6.53 -0.91 -13.89
C ARG A 62 5.23 -1.24 -13.21
N ALA A 63 4.28 -0.30 -13.35
CA ALA A 63 2.89 -0.48 -13.00
C ALA A 63 2.01 -0.15 -14.20
N ALA A 64 0.92 -0.89 -14.38
CA ALA A 64 -0.06 -0.66 -15.43
C ALA A 64 -1.48 -0.77 -14.86
N VAL A 65 -2.32 0.22 -15.12
CA VAL A 65 -3.75 0.11 -14.85
C VAL A 65 -4.38 -0.76 -15.91
N LYS A 66 -5.05 -1.82 -15.50
CA LYS A 66 -5.71 -2.79 -16.37
C LYS A 66 -7.16 -2.48 -16.59
N GLU A 67 -7.81 -1.95 -15.56
CA GLU A 67 -9.23 -1.67 -15.59
C GLU A 67 -9.57 -0.47 -14.69
N ARG A 68 -10.44 0.40 -15.19
CA ARG A 68 -11.15 1.42 -14.42
C ARG A 68 -12.64 1.26 -14.67
N ASP A 69 -13.34 0.66 -13.72
CA ASP A 69 -14.81 0.57 -13.74
C ASP A 69 -15.39 1.69 -12.89
N GLU A 70 -15.84 2.75 -13.56
CA GLU A 70 -16.43 3.91 -12.90
C GLU A 70 -17.77 3.57 -12.25
N ALA A 71 -18.56 2.71 -12.88
CA ALA A 71 -19.87 2.31 -12.35
C ALA A 71 -19.73 1.45 -11.10
N GLY A 72 -18.80 0.51 -11.10
CA GLY A 72 -18.48 -0.34 -9.97
C GLY A 72 -17.46 0.26 -8.99
N LYS A 73 -16.95 1.48 -9.28
CA LYS A 73 -15.93 2.17 -8.49
C LYS A 73 -14.74 1.24 -8.17
N THR A 74 -14.26 0.56 -9.20
CA THR A 74 -13.19 -0.45 -9.08
C THR A 74 -12.02 -0.11 -10.00
N ILE A 75 -10.80 -0.22 -9.45
CA ILE A 75 -9.55 -0.07 -10.20
C ILE A 75 -8.75 -1.36 -10.05
N VAL A 76 -8.25 -1.86 -11.17
CA VAL A 76 -7.34 -3.01 -11.22
C VAL A 76 -6.01 -2.58 -11.82
N LEU A 77 -4.92 -2.90 -11.15
CA LEU A 77 -3.57 -2.65 -11.64
C LEU A 77 -2.67 -3.86 -11.43
N ASP A 78 -1.69 -3.99 -12.32
CA ASP A 78 -0.57 -4.91 -12.18
C ASP A 78 0.71 -4.10 -12.00
N ALA A 79 1.61 -4.60 -11.16
CA ALA A 79 2.94 -4.05 -11.02
C ALA A 79 3.97 -5.18 -10.93
N ALA A 80 5.16 -4.95 -11.49
CA ALA A 80 6.26 -5.89 -11.38
C ALA A 80 7.58 -5.13 -11.32
N GLY A 81 8.50 -5.62 -10.50
CA GLY A 81 9.82 -5.01 -10.35
C GLY A 81 10.87 -5.98 -9.81
N ALA A 82 12.12 -5.58 -9.97
CA ALA A 82 13.27 -6.30 -9.46
C ALA A 82 14.03 -5.43 -8.44
N ASP A 83 14.55 -6.07 -7.40
CA ASP A 83 15.42 -5.40 -6.44
C ASP A 83 16.71 -4.92 -7.14
N GLU A 84 17.08 -3.68 -6.97
CA GLU A 84 18.25 -3.05 -7.62
C GLU A 84 19.56 -3.78 -7.33
N LYS A 85 19.64 -4.49 -6.21
CA LYS A 85 20.81 -5.31 -5.83
C LYS A 85 20.68 -6.77 -6.25
N GLY A 86 19.69 -7.10 -7.09
CA GLY A 86 19.48 -8.45 -7.61
C GLY A 86 19.05 -9.49 -6.59
N ARG A 87 18.52 -9.10 -5.43
CA ARG A 87 18.16 -10.00 -4.33
C ARG A 87 16.78 -10.65 -4.50
N GLY A 88 16.02 -10.28 -5.53
CA GLY A 88 14.73 -10.87 -5.81
C GLY A 88 13.84 -10.02 -6.71
N GLN A 89 12.66 -10.55 -6.97
CA GLN A 89 11.64 -9.90 -7.80
C GLN A 89 10.31 -9.91 -7.06
N ALA A 90 9.45 -8.96 -7.40
CA ALA A 90 8.09 -8.85 -6.91
C ALA A 90 7.13 -8.66 -8.08
N ALA A 91 5.99 -9.34 -8.05
CA ALA A 91 4.86 -9.05 -8.91
C ALA A 91 3.60 -8.92 -8.04
N LEU A 92 2.77 -7.95 -8.37
CA LEU A 92 1.58 -7.56 -7.62
C LEU A 92 0.42 -7.38 -8.59
N GLY A 93 -0.66 -8.16 -8.42
CA GLY A 93 -1.97 -7.82 -8.91
C GLY A 93 -2.74 -7.11 -7.79
N LEU A 94 -3.30 -5.94 -8.04
CA LEU A 94 -4.05 -5.17 -7.06
C LEU A 94 -5.43 -4.85 -7.61
N LYS A 95 -6.46 -5.07 -6.78
CA LYS A 95 -7.82 -4.63 -7.02
C LYS A 95 -8.26 -3.75 -5.85
N ALA A 96 -8.61 -2.50 -6.15
CA ALA A 96 -9.19 -1.57 -5.20
C ALA A 96 -10.66 -1.33 -5.55
N ARG A 97 -11.55 -1.42 -4.57
CA ARG A 97 -12.98 -1.12 -4.69
C ARG A 97 -13.37 -0.08 -3.66
N LEU A 98 -14.05 0.95 -4.11
CA LEU A 98 -14.55 2.01 -3.27
C LEU A 98 -16.02 1.73 -2.91
N VAL A 99 -16.35 1.88 -1.62
CA VAL A 99 -17.70 1.64 -1.08
C VAL A 99 -18.09 2.85 -0.23
N PRO A 100 -19.24 3.49 -0.49
CA PRO A 100 -19.67 4.61 0.34
C PRO A 100 -20.00 4.14 1.76
N THR A 101 -19.67 4.97 2.76
CA THR A 101 -20.04 4.77 4.15
C THR A 101 -20.84 5.96 4.67
N ALA A 102 -21.32 5.90 5.91
CA ALA A 102 -22.07 7.01 6.49
C ALA A 102 -21.24 8.31 6.62
N ASN A 103 -19.93 8.18 6.79
CA ASN A 103 -19.03 9.32 7.06
C ASN A 103 -17.98 9.58 5.96
N GLY A 104 -18.01 8.77 4.88
CA GLY A 104 -16.99 8.91 3.83
C GLY A 104 -16.97 7.71 2.88
N THR A 105 -15.77 7.22 2.59
CA THR A 105 -15.54 6.13 1.65
C THR A 105 -14.64 5.07 2.28
N ARG A 106 -15.05 3.80 2.22
CA ARG A 106 -14.18 2.66 2.49
C ARG A 106 -13.53 2.21 1.20
N VAL A 107 -12.24 2.00 1.24
CA VAL A 107 -11.44 1.43 0.14
C VAL A 107 -11.05 0.01 0.52
N GLU A 108 -11.61 -0.97 -0.18
CA GLU A 108 -11.29 -2.39 -0.05
C GLU A 108 -10.16 -2.71 -1.02
N VAL A 109 -9.06 -3.29 -0.52
CA VAL A 109 -7.87 -3.59 -1.32
C VAL A 109 -7.55 -5.08 -1.25
N GLU A 110 -7.55 -5.73 -2.40
CA GLU A 110 -7.08 -7.09 -2.58
C GLU A 110 -5.74 -7.07 -3.33
N GLN A 111 -4.73 -7.76 -2.78
CA GLN A 111 -3.38 -7.83 -3.33
C GLN A 111 -3.01 -9.29 -3.56
N ASP A 112 -2.73 -9.68 -4.80
CA ASP A 112 -2.07 -10.97 -5.08
C ASP A 112 -0.57 -10.71 -5.30
N LEU A 113 0.21 -10.98 -4.27
CA LEU A 113 1.63 -10.70 -4.23
C LEU A 113 2.44 -11.99 -4.47
N GLN A 114 3.33 -11.93 -5.45
CA GLN A 114 4.31 -12.96 -5.77
C GLN A 114 5.71 -12.41 -5.53
N LEU A 115 6.50 -13.12 -4.73
CA LEU A 115 7.85 -12.72 -4.36
C LEU A 115 8.83 -13.84 -4.67
N SER A 116 10.04 -13.46 -5.09
CA SER A 116 11.16 -14.38 -5.27
C SER A 116 12.43 -13.89 -4.58
N GLY A 117 13.44 -14.73 -4.50
CA GLY A 117 14.73 -14.38 -3.88
C GLY A 117 14.65 -14.14 -2.37
N ALA A 118 15.40 -13.17 -1.87
CA ALA A 118 15.47 -12.87 -0.43
C ALA A 118 14.13 -12.41 0.16
N ALA A 119 13.30 -11.70 -0.63
CA ALA A 119 11.97 -11.27 -0.18
C ALA A 119 11.03 -12.45 0.11
N ALA A 120 11.15 -13.55 -0.64
CA ALA A 120 10.34 -14.75 -0.44
C ALA A 120 10.70 -15.54 0.83
N GLN A 121 11.87 -15.28 1.43
CA GLN A 121 12.30 -15.94 2.66
C GLN A 121 11.59 -15.40 3.92
N TYR A 122 10.97 -14.22 3.80
CA TYR A 122 10.16 -13.68 4.89
C TYR A 122 8.81 -14.41 4.97
N GLY A 123 8.43 -14.79 6.17
CA GLY A 123 7.15 -15.46 6.41
C GLY A 123 5.95 -14.60 6.02
N ARG A 124 4.86 -15.25 5.60
CA ARG A 124 3.60 -14.57 5.20
C ARG A 124 3.13 -13.53 6.20
N GLY A 125 3.32 -13.78 7.51
CA GLY A 125 2.94 -12.86 8.57
C GLY A 125 3.69 -11.53 8.49
N MET A 126 5.00 -11.55 8.29
CA MET A 126 5.80 -10.32 8.18
C MET A 126 5.41 -9.52 6.92
N ILE A 127 5.21 -10.19 5.79
CA ILE A 127 4.81 -9.53 4.55
C ILE A 127 3.44 -8.87 4.71
N SER A 128 2.48 -9.57 5.33
CA SER A 128 1.16 -9.02 5.62
C SER A 128 1.23 -7.83 6.58
N ASP A 129 2.07 -7.88 7.62
CA ASP A 129 2.24 -6.78 8.57
C ASP A 129 2.85 -5.55 7.92
N VAL A 130 3.85 -5.73 7.05
CA VAL A 130 4.45 -4.62 6.26
C VAL A 130 3.41 -4.02 5.31
N SER A 131 2.65 -4.86 4.60
CA SER A 131 1.56 -4.39 3.73
C SER A 131 0.52 -3.58 4.49
N ALA A 132 0.11 -4.03 5.68
CA ALA A 132 -0.84 -3.32 6.53
C ALA A 132 -0.31 -1.95 7.00
N VAL A 133 0.97 -1.87 7.35
CA VAL A 133 1.60 -0.59 7.73
C VAL A 133 1.67 0.36 6.55
N MET A 134 2.12 -0.12 5.38
CA MET A 134 2.19 0.69 4.17
C MET A 134 0.81 1.23 3.76
N LEU A 135 -0.22 0.40 3.85
CA LEU A 135 -1.58 0.81 3.49
C LEU A 135 -2.16 1.82 4.47
N ARG A 136 -1.89 1.69 5.78
CA ARG A 136 -2.28 2.69 6.78
C ARG A 136 -1.62 4.04 6.52
N ASP A 137 -0.33 4.03 6.23
CA ASP A 137 0.42 5.26 5.96
C ASP A 137 -0.02 5.88 4.63
N PHE A 138 -0.33 5.05 3.63
CA PHE A 138 -0.96 5.46 2.37
C PHE A 138 -2.31 6.14 2.60
N ALA A 139 -3.20 5.55 3.41
CA ALA A 139 -4.51 6.13 3.73
C ALA A 139 -4.37 7.50 4.42
N THR A 140 -3.44 7.63 5.36
CA THR A 140 -3.14 8.90 6.03
C THR A 140 -2.66 9.97 5.04
N ASN A 141 -1.77 9.59 4.13
CA ASN A 141 -1.25 10.51 3.11
C ASN A 141 -2.33 10.92 2.11
N MET A 142 -3.18 9.96 1.69
CA MET A 142 -4.31 10.21 0.79
C MET A 142 -5.29 11.21 1.41
N GLN A 143 -5.71 10.99 2.67
CA GLN A 143 -6.59 11.89 3.39
C GLN A 143 -6.00 13.31 3.42
N ALA A 144 -4.74 13.44 3.84
CA ALA A 144 -4.07 14.73 3.93
C ALA A 144 -3.95 15.45 2.57
N ARG A 145 -3.76 14.71 1.48
CA ARG A 145 -3.69 15.28 0.13
C ARG A 145 -5.05 15.74 -0.37
N ILE A 146 -6.10 14.94 -0.18
CA ILE A 146 -7.45 15.36 -0.56
C ILE A 146 -7.87 16.60 0.24
N ASP A 147 -7.59 16.64 1.55
CA ASP A 147 -7.82 17.82 2.39
C ASP A 147 -7.06 19.06 1.92
N ALA A 148 -5.85 18.89 1.41
CA ALA A 148 -5.04 19.99 0.90
C ALA A 148 -5.57 20.51 -0.44
N PHE A 149 -6.02 19.63 -1.34
CA PHE A 149 -6.70 20.03 -2.58
C PHE A 149 -7.97 20.84 -2.29
N ASP A 150 -8.73 20.49 -1.26
CA ASP A 150 -9.90 21.24 -0.83
C ASP A 150 -9.56 22.66 -0.36
N ARG A 151 -8.37 22.83 0.18
CA ARG A 151 -7.85 24.15 0.57
C ARG A 151 -7.19 24.92 -0.58
N GLY A 152 -7.20 24.36 -1.80
CA GLY A 152 -6.60 24.99 -2.99
C GLY A 152 -5.06 24.90 -3.04
N VAL A 153 -4.46 23.95 -2.31
CA VAL A 153 -3.00 23.70 -2.36
C VAL A 153 -2.71 22.83 -3.59
N SER A 154 -1.84 23.31 -4.49
CA SER A 154 -1.45 22.56 -5.68
C SER A 154 -0.58 21.36 -5.33
N PRO A 155 -0.64 20.24 -6.11
CA PRO A 155 0.17 19.04 -5.89
C PRO A 155 1.67 19.32 -5.78
N ASP A 156 2.19 20.26 -6.60
CA ASP A 156 3.60 20.65 -6.63
C ASP A 156 4.09 21.35 -5.36
N GLN A 157 3.16 21.86 -4.54
CA GLN A 157 3.46 22.53 -3.26
C GLN A 157 3.45 21.57 -2.08
N MET A 158 3.06 20.31 -2.32
CA MET A 158 3.04 19.29 -1.30
C MET A 158 4.39 18.57 -1.28
N GLU A 159 5.07 18.62 -0.13
CA GLU A 159 6.23 17.75 0.07
C GLU A 159 5.81 16.28 -0.14
N ALA A 160 6.63 15.54 -0.89
CA ALA A 160 6.49 14.08 -0.93
C ALA A 160 6.46 13.57 0.51
N PRO A 161 5.55 12.64 0.86
CA PRO A 161 5.49 12.10 2.21
C PRO A 161 6.89 11.59 2.54
N LYS A 162 7.49 12.16 3.58
CA LYS A 162 8.80 11.73 4.10
C LYS A 162 8.68 10.23 4.23
N SER A 163 9.54 9.48 3.54
CA SER A 163 9.61 8.03 3.67
C SER A 163 9.49 7.74 5.15
N ALA A 164 8.39 7.09 5.58
CA ALA A 164 8.12 6.83 6.99
C ALA A 164 9.43 6.32 7.54
N GLY A 165 10.08 7.11 8.39
CA GLY A 165 11.49 6.93 8.68
C GLY A 165 11.67 5.48 9.03
N GLY A 166 12.48 4.77 8.28
CA GLY A 166 12.49 3.31 8.20
C GLY A 166 12.58 2.59 9.55
N PHE A 167 12.70 3.34 10.61
CA PHE A 167 12.61 2.91 11.99
C PHE A 167 11.14 2.68 12.43
N SER A 168 10.18 3.47 11.93
CA SER A 168 8.76 3.36 12.35
C SER A 168 8.06 2.15 11.71
N ILE A 169 8.32 1.85 10.43
CA ILE A 169 7.72 0.70 9.75
C ILE A 169 8.27 -0.61 10.33
N GLY A 170 9.60 -0.70 10.51
CA GLY A 170 10.22 -1.89 11.11
C GLY A 170 9.78 -2.11 12.56
N LEU A 171 9.65 -1.05 13.36
CA LEU A 171 9.23 -1.13 14.76
C LEU A 171 7.74 -1.48 14.88
N ALA A 172 6.88 -0.90 14.04
CA ALA A 172 5.45 -1.20 14.04
C ALA A 172 5.17 -2.64 13.60
N ALA A 173 5.84 -3.13 12.55
CA ALA A 173 5.72 -4.52 12.11
C ALA A 173 6.28 -5.50 13.17
N ALA A 174 7.41 -5.18 13.80
CA ALA A 174 7.97 -5.98 14.89
C ALA A 174 7.05 -5.99 16.12
N TRP A 175 6.40 -4.88 16.45
CA TRP A 175 5.46 -4.78 17.57
C TRP A 175 4.16 -5.57 17.34
N MET A 176 3.66 -5.56 16.08
CA MET A 176 2.51 -6.39 15.70
C MET A 176 2.86 -7.89 15.76
N ALA A 177 4.06 -8.28 15.30
CA ALA A 177 4.53 -9.65 15.42
C ALA A 177 4.70 -10.07 16.89
N LEU A 178 5.24 -9.19 17.75
CA LEU A 178 5.39 -9.44 19.18
C LEU A 178 4.03 -9.57 19.89
N LYS A 179 3.05 -8.72 19.57
CA LYS A 179 1.66 -8.86 20.07
C LYS A 179 1.03 -10.19 19.66
N ARG A 180 1.27 -10.67 18.44
CA ARG A 180 0.76 -11.96 17.96
C ARG A 180 1.36 -13.12 18.73
N VAL A 181 2.67 -13.09 18.98
CA VAL A 181 3.38 -14.09 19.78
C VAL A 181 2.90 -14.03 21.24
N ALA A 182 2.82 -12.83 21.83
CA ALA A 182 2.36 -12.67 23.21
C ALA A 182 0.91 -13.18 23.40
N ARG A 183 -0.01 -12.90 22.46
CA ARG A 183 -1.37 -13.45 22.50
C ARG A 183 -1.41 -15.00 22.42
N ARG A 184 -0.45 -15.60 21.70
CA ARG A 184 -0.36 -17.05 21.55
C ARG A 184 0.19 -17.75 22.82
N PHE A 185 1.08 -17.09 23.56
CA PHE A 185 1.74 -17.68 24.74
C PHE A 185 1.17 -17.21 26.07
N PHE A 186 0.59 -16.01 26.14
CA PHE A 186 0.09 -15.39 27.38
C PHE A 186 -1.41 -15.07 27.35
N GLY A 187 -2.13 -15.42 26.26
CA GLY A 187 -3.59 -15.31 26.22
C GLY A 187 -4.25 -16.28 27.20
N PRO A 188 -5.41 -15.92 27.78
CA PRO A 188 -6.15 -16.86 28.65
C PRO A 188 -6.49 -18.11 27.83
N TYR A 189 -6.25 -19.27 28.44
CA TYR A 189 -6.57 -20.58 27.88
C TYR A 189 -8.09 -20.67 27.66
N ASP A 190 -8.51 -20.81 26.39
CA ASP A 190 -9.92 -21.04 26.03
C ASP A 190 -10.11 -22.56 25.78
N PRO A 191 -10.78 -23.29 26.71
CA PRO A 191 -10.97 -24.74 26.58
C PRO A 191 -11.96 -25.16 25.49
N ALA A 192 -12.60 -24.20 24.77
CA ALA A 192 -13.62 -24.49 23.76
C ALA A 192 -13.05 -24.69 22.32
N ARG A 193 -11.72 -24.77 22.17
CA ARG A 193 -11.04 -25.00 20.88
C ARG A 193 -10.23 -26.31 20.90
N VAL A 194 -10.89 -27.41 21.18
CA VAL A 194 -10.39 -28.78 20.91
C VAL A 194 -11.39 -29.44 19.96
#